data_9ef75dce0d8388004eaf66ac4857688a
#
_entry.id   9ef75dce0d8388004eaf66ac4857688a
#
_cell.length_a   1.000
_cell.length_b   1.000
_cell.length_c   1.000
_cell.angle_alpha   90.00
_cell.angle_beta   90.00
_cell.angle_gamma   90.00
#
_symmetry.space_group_name_H-M   'P 1'
#
loop_
_entity.id
_entity.type
_entity.pdbx_description
1 polymer ?
#
loop_
_entity_poly.entity_id
_entity_poly.type
_entity_poly.pdbx_seq_one_letter_code
_entity_poly.pdbx_strand_id
1 'polypeptide(L)'
;SGNTALIDGIWEAYSRLTTEGSPEAINAIVVMTDGQENSSRQSLSAMQRRIQQEHGMQIVIFTIAFGNDADEKLMRSIAETGGGQYRRADETDIEDLYKIISTYF
;
A
#
# COMPACT_ATOMS: atom_id res chain seq x y z
N SER A 1 -7.22 8.80 19.56
CA SER A 1 -7.07 8.04 18.33
C SER A 1 -7.75 6.70 18.45
N GLY A 2 -8.28 6.23 17.39
CA GLY A 2 -8.94 4.94 17.34
C GLY A 2 -8.02 3.82 16.90
N ASN A 3 -8.62 2.70 16.58
CA ASN A 3 -7.92 1.57 16.01
C ASN A 3 -7.62 1.82 14.54
N THR A 4 -6.51 1.27 14.07
CA THR A 4 -6.12 1.36 12.68
C THR A 4 -6.14 -0.04 12.06
N ALA A 5 -7.04 -0.25 11.12
CA ALA A 5 -7.18 -1.51 10.40
C ALA A 5 -6.51 -1.39 9.02
N LEU A 6 -5.22 -1.16 9.02
CA LEU A 6 -4.45 -0.85 7.82
C LEU A 6 -4.47 -1.99 6.80
N ILE A 7 -4.18 -3.19 7.25
CA ILE A 7 -4.12 -4.35 6.35
C ILE A 7 -5.50 -4.65 5.76
N ASP A 8 -6.56 -4.56 6.56
CA ASP A 8 -7.92 -4.76 6.07
C ASP A 8 -8.31 -3.72 5.02
N GLY A 9 -7.90 -2.46 5.22
CA GLY A 9 -8.15 -1.40 4.25
C GLY A 9 -7.46 -1.66 2.92
N ILE A 10 -6.22 -2.10 2.96
CA ILE A 10 -5.46 -2.45 1.75
C ILE A 10 -6.10 -3.66 1.06
N TRP A 11 -6.51 -4.66 1.84
CA TRP A 11 -7.17 -5.85 1.33
C TRP A 11 -8.44 -5.49 0.56
N GLU A 12 -9.25 -4.58 1.12
CA GLU A 12 -10.46 -4.12 0.46
C GLU A 12 -10.17 -3.37 -0.83
N ALA A 13 -9.20 -2.46 -0.80
CA ALA A 13 -8.80 -1.71 -2.00
C ALA A 13 -8.29 -2.65 -3.08
N TYR A 14 -7.49 -3.62 -2.69
CA TYR A 14 -6.96 -4.63 -3.61
C TYR A 14 -8.10 -5.44 -4.23
N SER A 15 -9.07 -5.84 -3.41
CA SER A 15 -10.25 -6.58 -3.89
C SER A 15 -11.03 -5.79 -4.93
N ARG A 16 -11.21 -4.48 -4.70
CA ARG A 16 -11.90 -3.63 -5.66
C ARG A 16 -11.16 -3.53 -6.97
N LEU A 17 -9.84 -3.36 -6.93
CA LEU A 17 -9.05 -3.25 -8.14
C LEU A 17 -9.03 -4.55 -8.94
N THR A 18 -9.01 -5.70 -8.30
CA THR A 18 -9.07 -6.97 -9.02
C THR A 18 -10.41 -7.19 -9.71
N THR A 19 -11.46 -6.53 -9.23
CA THR A 19 -12.81 -6.62 -9.82
C THR A 19 -13.09 -5.49 -10.81
N GLU A 20 -12.71 -4.25 -10.45
CA GLU A 20 -13.12 -3.04 -11.17
C GLU A 20 -11.98 -2.40 -11.96
N GLY A 21 -10.72 -2.78 -11.69
CA GLY A 21 -9.58 -2.22 -12.38
C GLY A 21 -9.47 -2.70 -13.82
N SER A 22 -8.55 -2.07 -14.56
CA SER A 22 -8.31 -2.44 -15.94
C SER A 22 -7.11 -3.39 -16.02
N PRO A 23 -7.27 -4.60 -16.59
CA PRO A 23 -6.14 -5.51 -16.76
C PRO A 23 -5.04 -4.97 -17.67
N GLU A 24 -5.38 -4.00 -18.51
CA GLU A 24 -4.45 -3.42 -19.49
C GLU A 24 -3.69 -2.22 -18.93
N ALA A 25 -4.06 -1.77 -17.73
CA ALA A 25 -3.44 -0.61 -17.09
C ALA A 25 -2.68 -1.05 -15.84
N ILE A 26 -1.78 -0.17 -15.38
CA ILE A 26 -1.17 -0.32 -14.07
C ILE A 26 -2.09 0.34 -13.07
N ASN A 27 -2.56 -0.43 -12.09
CA ASN A 27 -3.43 0.05 -11.02
C ASN A 27 -2.58 0.31 -9.77
N ALA A 28 -2.90 1.34 -9.02
CA ALA A 28 -2.12 1.69 -7.85
C ALA A 28 -2.98 1.87 -6.61
N ILE A 29 -2.45 1.45 -5.47
CA ILE A 29 -2.99 1.74 -4.16
C ILE A 29 -1.97 2.63 -3.45
N VAL A 30 -2.41 3.77 -2.95
CA VAL A 30 -1.57 4.66 -2.15
C VAL A 30 -2.08 4.61 -0.72
N VAL A 31 -1.23 4.15 0.17
CA VAL A 31 -1.55 4.00 1.59
C VAL A 31 -0.86 5.12 2.36
N MET A 32 -1.64 5.89 3.11
CA MET A 32 -1.12 6.97 3.93
C MET A 32 -1.59 6.76 5.37
N THR A 33 -0.64 6.70 6.31
CA THR A 33 -0.99 6.50 7.71
C THR A 33 -0.01 7.19 8.65
N ASP A 34 -0.53 7.66 9.79
CA ASP A 34 0.27 8.19 10.89
C ASP A 34 0.28 7.27 12.11
N GLY A 35 -0.33 6.10 12.00
CA GLY A 35 -0.48 5.18 13.13
C GLY A 35 0.11 3.81 12.88
N GLN A 36 -0.16 2.94 13.85
CA GLN A 36 0.27 1.56 13.79
C GLN A 36 -0.90 0.65 13.42
N GLU A 37 -0.58 -0.46 12.75
CA GLU A 37 -1.58 -1.49 12.48
C GLU A 37 -1.92 -2.21 13.79
N ASN A 38 -3.19 -2.20 14.19
CA ASN A 38 -3.57 -2.80 15.47
C ASN A 38 -4.96 -3.42 15.52
N SER A 39 -5.69 -3.51 14.41
CA SER A 39 -7.06 -4.03 14.46
C SER A 39 -7.52 -4.75 13.21
N SER A 40 -6.63 -5.07 12.29
CA SER A 40 -7.02 -5.79 11.08
C SER A 40 -7.36 -7.24 11.39
N ARG A 41 -8.32 -7.79 10.66
CA ARG A 41 -8.67 -9.21 10.69
C ARG A 41 -7.73 -10.03 9.85
N GLN A 42 -7.24 -9.47 8.77
CA GLN A 42 -6.27 -10.14 7.90
C GLN A 42 -4.86 -9.91 8.41
N SER A 43 -4.01 -10.91 8.25
CA SER A 43 -2.60 -10.79 8.61
C SER A 43 -1.79 -10.28 7.43
N LEU A 44 -0.61 -9.76 7.73
CA LEU A 44 0.35 -9.38 6.69
C LEU A 44 0.68 -10.57 5.79
N SER A 45 0.92 -11.73 6.38
CA SER A 45 1.24 -12.95 5.62
C SER A 45 0.13 -13.34 4.65
N ALA A 46 -1.12 -13.25 5.09
CA ALA A 46 -2.27 -13.56 4.23
C ALA A 46 -2.35 -12.58 3.06
N MET A 47 -2.14 -11.30 3.32
CA MET A 47 -2.15 -10.28 2.27
C MET A 47 -1.01 -10.51 1.28
N GLN A 48 0.19 -10.82 1.77
CA GLN A 48 1.33 -11.10 0.90
C GLN A 48 1.08 -12.29 -0.02
N ARG A 49 0.49 -13.36 0.52
CA ARG A 49 0.15 -14.52 -0.31
C ARG A 49 -0.85 -14.16 -1.39
N ARG A 50 -1.86 -13.37 -1.04
CA ARG A 50 -2.86 -12.97 -2.01
C ARG A 50 -2.26 -12.14 -3.15
N ILE A 51 -1.40 -11.19 -2.83
CA ILE A 51 -0.73 -10.37 -3.84
C ILE A 51 0.15 -11.22 -4.74
N GLN A 52 0.90 -12.16 -4.17
CA GLN A 52 1.79 -13.04 -4.92
C GLN A 52 1.02 -13.99 -5.84
N GLN A 53 -0.23 -14.29 -5.53
CA GLN A 53 -1.07 -15.19 -6.33
C GLN A 53 -1.85 -14.48 -7.42
N GLU A 54 -1.81 -13.16 -7.46
CA GLU A 54 -2.53 -12.41 -8.47
C GLU A 54 -1.79 -12.46 -9.80
N HIS A 55 -2.47 -12.85 -10.86
CA HIS A 55 -1.86 -13.01 -12.18
C HIS A 55 -2.58 -12.23 -13.28
N GLY A 56 -3.78 -11.74 -13.04
CA GLY A 56 -4.58 -11.08 -14.06
C GLY A 56 -4.54 -9.57 -14.02
N MET A 57 -3.96 -9.00 -12.97
CA MET A 57 -4.01 -7.56 -12.75
C MET A 57 -2.66 -7.08 -12.23
N GLN A 58 -2.16 -5.99 -12.79
CA GLN A 58 -0.96 -5.35 -12.27
C GLN A 58 -1.35 -4.28 -11.28
N ILE A 59 -1.06 -4.52 -9.99
CA ILE A 59 -1.41 -3.60 -8.91
C ILE A 59 -0.15 -3.27 -8.12
N VAL A 60 0.15 -1.99 -8.00
CA VAL A 60 1.33 -1.48 -7.30
C VAL A 60 0.87 -0.80 -6.01
N ILE A 61 1.58 -1.03 -4.90
CA ILE A 61 1.23 -0.44 -3.61
C ILE A 61 2.34 0.51 -3.16
N PHE A 62 1.97 1.78 -2.97
CA PHE A 62 2.86 2.80 -2.41
C PHE A 62 2.42 3.07 -0.97
N THR A 63 3.38 3.17 -0.06
CA THR A 63 3.08 3.45 1.33
C THR A 63 3.79 4.72 1.79
N ILE A 64 3.06 5.57 2.52
CA ILE A 64 3.56 6.84 3.02
C ILE A 64 3.27 6.92 4.51
N ALA A 65 4.32 7.10 5.31
CA ALA A 65 4.20 7.21 6.74
C ALA A 65 4.37 8.65 7.20
N PHE A 66 3.50 9.08 8.12
CA PHE A 66 3.55 10.40 8.74
C PHE A 66 3.90 10.26 10.21
N GLY A 67 4.69 11.19 10.72
CA GLY A 67 4.96 11.23 12.15
C GLY A 67 5.82 10.08 12.64
N ASN A 68 5.89 9.95 13.97
CA ASN A 68 6.79 9.00 14.60
C ASN A 68 6.12 7.69 15.02
N ASP A 69 4.80 7.62 14.95
CA ASP A 69 4.05 6.44 15.42
C ASP A 69 3.74 5.44 14.31
N ALA A 70 4.06 5.76 13.08
CA ALA A 70 3.81 4.86 11.97
C ALA A 70 4.73 3.63 12.04
N ASP A 71 4.18 2.48 11.72
CA ASP A 71 4.93 1.23 11.70
C ASP A 71 5.71 1.13 10.37
N GLU A 72 6.93 1.68 10.38
CA GLU A 72 7.75 1.75 9.18
C GLU A 72 8.09 0.38 8.60
N LYS A 73 8.40 -0.59 9.48
CA LYS A 73 8.76 -1.93 9.03
C LYS A 73 7.61 -2.58 8.29
N LEU A 74 6.40 -2.45 8.83
CA LEU A 74 5.19 -2.96 8.17
C LEU A 74 4.95 -2.25 6.84
N MET A 75 5.06 -0.93 6.82
CA MET A 75 4.83 -0.13 5.62
C MET A 75 5.81 -0.48 4.50
N ARG A 76 7.08 -0.70 4.85
CA ARG A 76 8.09 -1.16 3.89
C ARG A 76 7.75 -2.53 3.32
N SER A 77 7.35 -3.47 4.19
CA SER A 77 7.00 -4.82 3.77
C SER A 77 5.81 -4.82 2.81
N ILE A 78 4.81 -4.00 3.09
CA ILE A 78 3.65 -3.87 2.21
C ILE A 78 4.05 -3.33 0.83
N ALA A 79 4.84 -2.26 0.81
CA ALA A 79 5.28 -1.67 -0.46
C ALA A 79 6.13 -2.65 -1.27
N GLU A 80 7.06 -3.34 -0.63
CA GLU A 80 7.91 -4.31 -1.30
C GLU A 80 7.10 -5.45 -1.91
N THR A 81 6.13 -5.98 -1.16
CA THR A 81 5.27 -7.05 -1.67
C THR A 81 4.46 -6.57 -2.88
N GLY A 82 3.98 -5.32 -2.83
CA GLY A 82 3.19 -4.76 -3.90
C GLY A 82 3.99 -4.20 -5.06
N GLY A 83 5.32 -4.29 -5.02
CA GLY A 83 6.16 -3.80 -6.13
C GLY A 83 6.26 -2.29 -6.21
N GLY A 84 5.87 -1.57 -5.17
CA GLY A 84 5.94 -0.12 -5.10
C GLY A 84 7.06 0.36 -4.20
N GLN A 85 6.86 1.50 -3.57
CA GLN A 85 7.86 2.13 -2.72
C GLN A 85 7.26 2.65 -1.43
N TYR A 86 8.07 2.65 -0.39
CA TYR A 86 7.78 3.26 0.90
C TYR A 86 8.46 4.63 0.98
N ARG A 87 7.77 5.62 1.54
CA ARG A 87 8.34 6.95 1.80
C ARG A 87 7.83 7.50 3.13
N ARG A 88 8.67 8.31 3.77
CA ARG A 88 8.24 9.12 4.91
C ARG A 88 7.83 10.50 4.41
N ALA A 89 6.71 11.02 4.93
CA ALA A 89 6.18 12.30 4.48
C ALA A 89 7.10 13.47 4.82
N ASP A 90 7.86 13.36 5.91
CA ASP A 90 8.81 14.41 6.31
C ASP A 90 10.08 14.46 5.43
N GLU A 91 10.32 13.43 4.65
CA GLU A 91 11.48 13.33 3.76
C GLU A 91 11.10 13.47 2.29
N THR A 92 9.80 13.51 1.99
CA THR A 92 9.31 13.48 0.62
C THR A 92 8.29 14.60 0.42
N ASP A 93 8.55 15.50 -0.50
CA ASP A 93 7.56 16.50 -0.86
C ASP A 93 6.62 15.95 -1.96
N ILE A 94 5.59 16.73 -2.29
CA ILE A 94 4.58 16.33 -3.25
C ILE A 94 5.20 16.12 -4.64
N GLU A 95 6.17 16.92 -5.02
CA GLU A 95 6.83 16.77 -6.32
C GLU A 95 7.56 15.45 -6.43
N ASP A 96 8.30 15.08 -5.39
CA ASP A 96 9.01 13.80 -5.36
C ASP A 96 8.03 12.64 -5.42
N LEU A 97 6.90 12.74 -4.72
CA LEU A 97 5.87 11.73 -4.75
C LEU A 97 5.30 11.55 -6.15
N TYR A 98 4.99 12.65 -6.85
CA TYR A 98 4.52 12.58 -8.22
C TYR A 98 5.54 11.95 -9.16
N LYS A 99 6.82 12.27 -8.99
CA LYS A 99 7.88 11.66 -9.80
C LYS A 99 7.95 10.15 -9.60
N ILE A 100 7.86 9.70 -8.35
CA ILE A 100 7.88 8.28 -8.04
C ILE A 100 6.69 7.57 -8.69
N ILE A 101 5.49 8.10 -8.49
CA ILE A 101 4.29 7.51 -9.05
C ILE A 101 4.34 7.50 -10.57
N SER A 102 4.75 8.59 -11.19
CA SER A 102 4.80 8.68 -12.65
C SER A 102 5.83 7.76 -13.29
N THR A 103 6.80 7.25 -12.53
CA THR A 103 7.74 6.25 -13.03
C THR A 103 7.01 4.94 -13.39
N TYR A 104 5.86 4.68 -12.75
CA TYR A 104 5.08 3.45 -12.97
C TYR A 104 3.98 3.63 -14.02
N PHE A 105 3.70 4.85 -14.40
CA PHE A 105 2.63 5.19 -15.34
C PHE A 105 3.19 5.99 -16.51
#